data_8c6831817079a88af6274cc7e39289ff
#
_entry.id   8c6831817079a88af6274cc7e39289ff
#
_cell.length_a   1.000
_cell.length_b   1.000
_cell.length_c   1.000
_cell.angle_alpha   90.00
_cell.angle_beta   90.00
_cell.angle_gamma   90.00
#
_symmetry.space_group_name_H-M   'P 1'
#
loop_
_entity.id
_entity.type
_entity.pdbx_description
1 polymer ?
#
loop_
_entity_poly.entity_id
_entity_poly.type
_entity_poly.pdbx_seq_one_letter_code
_entity_poly.pdbx_strand_id
1 'polypeptide(L)'
;MVICDTPADKQPRRERRKDARPGELMDAALSLFVEKGFAGTRVEDVAMRAGVSKGTLFLYFPSKVELFKAVVRENITGRFNEWNTTLDAFQGTTSELVHYCMQQWWERIGATQASGITKLVMSEGALFPEIAAFYRQEVIEPGNALIRRVLSRGVDRGEFRPVNLDYAIYSLISPMIFIIMWKHSMAPCCPMGDEGQLNIDPQTFIANQADILLNGLSVCPGRNNA
;
A
#
# COMPACT_ATOMS: atom_id res chain seq x y z
N MET A 1 -64.90 20.22 10.95
CA MET A 1 -63.81 19.31 11.26
C MET A 1 -62.87 19.33 10.06
N VAL A 2 -61.91 20.24 10.07
CA VAL A 2 -60.97 20.47 8.94
C VAL A 2 -59.64 19.89 9.39
N ILE A 3 -59.20 18.87 8.67
CA ILE A 3 -57.92 18.24 8.90
C ILE A 3 -56.86 19.05 8.11
N CYS A 4 -55.93 19.71 8.85
CA CYS A 4 -54.75 20.34 8.24
C CYS A 4 -53.72 19.27 7.94
N ASP A 5 -53.45 19.02 6.64
CA ASP A 5 -52.27 18.29 6.17
C ASP A 5 -51.06 19.24 6.26
N THR A 6 -50.09 18.82 7.08
CA THR A 6 -48.79 19.47 7.16
C THR A 6 -47.89 18.87 6.08
N PRO A 7 -47.25 19.65 5.19
CA PRO A 7 -46.32 19.09 4.21
C PRO A 7 -45.04 18.63 4.88
N ALA A 8 -44.70 17.37 4.70
CA ALA A 8 -43.43 16.78 5.11
C ALA A 8 -42.25 17.53 4.43
N ASP A 9 -41.38 18.07 5.23
CA ASP A 9 -40.15 18.75 4.89
C ASP A 9 -39.20 17.75 4.16
N LYS A 10 -39.09 17.88 2.82
CA LYS A 10 -38.14 17.15 2.01
C LYS A 10 -36.78 17.83 2.09
N GLN A 11 -35.99 17.50 3.09
CA GLN A 11 -34.59 17.91 3.15
C GLN A 11 -33.81 17.49 1.90
N PRO A 12 -32.86 18.33 1.43
CA PRO A 12 -32.17 18.13 0.17
C PRO A 12 -31.12 16.99 0.28
N ARG A 13 -31.51 15.80 -0.14
CA ARG A 13 -30.67 14.60 -0.26
C ARG A 13 -29.56 14.76 -1.31
N ARG A 14 -29.49 15.89 -2.01
CA ARG A 14 -28.67 16.11 -3.19
C ARG A 14 -27.29 16.73 -2.90
N GLU A 15 -27.12 17.54 -1.86
CA GLU A 15 -25.84 18.22 -1.58
C GLU A 15 -24.83 17.34 -0.85
N ARG A 16 -25.26 16.54 0.10
CA ARG A 16 -24.40 15.61 0.84
C ARG A 16 -23.75 14.50 -0.01
N ARG A 17 -24.27 14.23 -1.22
CA ARG A 17 -23.75 13.22 -2.16
C ARG A 17 -22.67 13.73 -3.11
N LYS A 18 -22.45 15.04 -3.26
CA LYS A 18 -21.47 15.56 -4.21
C LYS A 18 -20.04 15.44 -3.71
N ASP A 19 -19.81 15.65 -2.42
CA ASP A 19 -18.46 15.62 -1.83
C ASP A 19 -17.96 14.20 -1.51
N ALA A 20 -18.86 13.25 -1.30
CA ALA A 20 -18.52 11.84 -1.05
C ALA A 20 -18.17 11.05 -2.32
N ARG A 21 -18.56 11.50 -3.50
CA ARG A 21 -18.48 10.73 -4.76
C ARG A 21 -17.06 10.35 -5.24
N PRO A 22 -16.02 11.19 -5.15
CA PRO A 22 -14.68 10.78 -5.54
C PRO A 22 -14.16 9.61 -4.69
N GLY A 23 -14.40 9.62 -3.38
CA GLY A 23 -14.03 8.53 -2.48
C GLY A 23 -14.75 7.22 -2.82
N GLU A 24 -16.09 7.26 -2.97
CA GLU A 24 -16.90 6.08 -3.34
C GLU A 24 -16.44 5.47 -4.69
N LEU A 25 -16.05 6.31 -5.64
CA LEU A 25 -15.50 5.88 -6.94
C LEU A 25 -14.13 5.24 -6.79
N MET A 26 -13.24 5.81 -5.97
CA MET A 26 -11.90 5.26 -5.70
C MET A 26 -11.99 3.93 -4.95
N ASP A 27 -12.88 3.77 -3.97
CA ASP A 27 -13.11 2.51 -3.25
C ASP A 27 -13.64 1.41 -4.17
N ALA A 28 -14.62 1.74 -5.02
CA ALA A 28 -15.14 0.82 -6.02
C ALA A 28 -14.07 0.41 -7.04
N ALA A 29 -13.23 1.37 -7.47
CA ALA A 29 -12.13 1.14 -8.38
C ALA A 29 -11.04 0.27 -7.76
N LEU A 30 -10.62 0.56 -6.52
CA LEU A 30 -9.65 -0.25 -5.78
C LEU A 30 -10.09 -1.71 -5.73
N SER A 31 -11.35 -1.96 -5.34
CA SER A 31 -11.89 -3.30 -5.26
C SER A 31 -11.84 -4.02 -6.61
N LEU A 32 -12.26 -3.36 -7.70
CA LEU A 32 -12.26 -3.96 -9.04
C LEU A 32 -10.85 -4.16 -9.59
N PHE A 33 -9.94 -3.22 -9.36
CA PHE A 33 -8.55 -3.37 -9.77
C PHE A 33 -7.87 -4.54 -9.07
N VAL A 34 -8.16 -4.77 -7.80
CA VAL A 34 -7.60 -5.91 -7.05
C VAL A 34 -8.23 -7.23 -7.49
N GLU A 35 -9.55 -7.25 -7.75
CA GLU A 35 -10.29 -8.44 -8.16
C GLU A 35 -9.96 -8.89 -9.59
N LYS A 36 -9.96 -7.94 -10.55
CA LYS A 36 -9.94 -8.22 -12.00
C LYS A 36 -8.65 -7.80 -12.70
N GLY A 37 -7.76 -7.10 -12.01
CA GLY A 37 -6.59 -6.44 -12.60
C GLY A 37 -6.97 -5.14 -13.30
N PHE A 38 -5.95 -4.43 -13.80
CA PHE A 38 -6.15 -3.20 -14.57
C PHE A 38 -6.78 -3.49 -15.94
N ALA A 39 -6.29 -4.50 -16.66
CA ALA A 39 -6.82 -4.89 -17.96
C ALA A 39 -8.32 -5.24 -17.88
N GLY A 40 -8.69 -6.10 -16.92
CA GLY A 40 -10.05 -6.63 -16.76
C GLY A 40 -11.06 -5.65 -16.18
N THR A 41 -10.62 -4.53 -15.60
CA THR A 41 -11.51 -3.53 -15.01
C THR A 41 -12.05 -2.58 -16.08
N ARG A 42 -13.38 -2.48 -16.19
CA ARG A 42 -14.06 -1.51 -17.04
C ARG A 42 -14.57 -0.34 -16.22
N VAL A 43 -14.52 0.87 -16.79
CA VAL A 43 -14.99 2.10 -16.12
C VAL A 43 -16.48 2.03 -15.82
N GLU A 44 -17.24 1.34 -16.66
CA GLU A 44 -18.67 1.07 -16.48
C GLU A 44 -18.94 0.24 -15.23
N ASP A 45 -18.11 -0.80 -14.97
CA ASP A 45 -18.25 -1.64 -13.78
C ASP A 45 -17.97 -0.83 -12.51
N VAL A 46 -16.97 0.08 -12.56
CA VAL A 46 -16.67 0.98 -11.44
C VAL A 46 -17.84 1.92 -11.16
N ALA A 47 -18.37 2.57 -12.19
CA ALA A 47 -19.50 3.48 -12.06
C ALA A 47 -20.74 2.75 -11.49
N MET A 48 -21.02 1.54 -11.99
CA MET A 48 -22.12 0.70 -11.52
C MET A 48 -21.93 0.31 -10.04
N ARG A 49 -20.72 -0.13 -9.63
CA ARG A 49 -20.42 -0.51 -8.25
C ARG A 49 -20.53 0.69 -7.29
N ALA A 50 -20.13 1.88 -7.74
CA ALA A 50 -20.28 3.12 -6.97
C ALA A 50 -21.69 3.74 -7.02
N GLY A 51 -22.64 3.12 -7.73
CA GLY A 51 -24.01 3.58 -7.84
C GLY A 51 -24.19 4.91 -8.59
N VAL A 52 -23.31 5.19 -9.57
CA VAL A 52 -23.33 6.40 -10.39
C VAL A 52 -23.37 6.08 -11.89
N SER A 53 -23.65 7.08 -12.74
CA SER A 53 -23.54 6.92 -14.18
C SER A 53 -22.07 6.97 -14.63
N LYS A 54 -21.75 6.34 -15.78
CA LYS A 54 -20.45 6.46 -16.45
C LYS A 54 -20.06 7.93 -16.69
N GLY A 55 -21.04 8.77 -17.11
CA GLY A 55 -20.81 10.20 -17.29
C GLY A 55 -20.42 10.92 -16.00
N THR A 56 -21.00 10.51 -14.86
CA THR A 56 -20.63 11.04 -13.55
C THR A 56 -19.19 10.67 -13.18
N LEU A 57 -18.74 9.45 -13.45
CA LEU A 57 -17.36 9.04 -13.21
C LEU A 57 -16.38 9.89 -14.03
N PHE A 58 -16.66 10.11 -15.32
CA PHE A 58 -15.78 10.90 -16.19
C PHE A 58 -15.71 12.39 -15.84
N LEU A 59 -16.65 12.91 -15.05
CA LEU A 59 -16.54 14.27 -14.49
C LEU A 59 -15.42 14.39 -13.46
N TYR A 60 -15.08 13.29 -12.75
CA TYR A 60 -14.03 13.26 -11.74
C TYR A 60 -12.71 12.69 -12.25
N PHE A 61 -12.78 11.68 -13.09
CA PHE A 61 -11.62 10.95 -13.58
C PHE A 61 -11.71 10.79 -15.09
N PRO A 62 -10.93 11.57 -15.89
CA PRO A 62 -11.06 11.61 -17.32
C PRO A 62 -10.69 10.31 -18.05
N SER A 63 -10.00 9.39 -17.35
CA SER A 63 -9.65 8.07 -17.89
C SER A 63 -9.51 7.03 -16.79
N LYS A 64 -9.45 5.72 -17.18
CA LYS A 64 -9.15 4.63 -16.26
C LYS A 64 -7.76 4.78 -15.63
N VAL A 65 -6.80 5.32 -16.36
CA VAL A 65 -5.44 5.58 -15.86
C VAL A 65 -5.48 6.66 -14.79
N GLU A 66 -6.19 7.76 -14.99
CA GLU A 66 -6.29 8.82 -13.97
C GLU A 66 -7.04 8.37 -12.73
N LEU A 67 -8.07 7.53 -12.90
CA LEU A 67 -8.73 6.87 -11.77
C LEU A 67 -7.75 5.97 -11.00
N PHE A 68 -6.93 5.16 -11.70
CA PHE A 68 -5.92 4.32 -11.07
C PHE A 68 -4.89 5.16 -10.30
N LYS A 69 -4.38 6.24 -10.90
CA LYS A 69 -3.45 7.17 -10.26
C LYS A 69 -4.03 7.77 -8.98
N ALA A 70 -5.30 8.17 -9.01
CA ALA A 70 -6.00 8.69 -7.83
C ALA A 70 -6.12 7.63 -6.72
N VAL A 71 -6.48 6.39 -7.07
CA VAL A 71 -6.54 5.27 -6.12
C VAL A 71 -5.18 5.00 -5.47
N VAL A 72 -4.08 5.03 -6.23
CA VAL A 72 -2.73 4.87 -5.70
C VAL A 72 -2.37 6.01 -4.73
N ARG A 73 -2.68 7.26 -5.10
CA ARG A 73 -2.39 8.42 -4.27
C ARG A 73 -3.14 8.38 -2.95
N GLU A 74 -4.41 8.07 -2.98
CA GLU A 74 -5.26 7.98 -1.78
C GLU A 74 -4.78 6.87 -0.82
N ASN A 75 -4.46 5.70 -1.36
CA ASN A 75 -4.24 4.52 -0.54
C ASN A 75 -2.77 4.28 -0.16
N ILE A 76 -1.81 4.83 -0.91
CA ILE A 76 -0.38 4.56 -0.72
C ILE A 76 0.42 5.85 -0.51
N THR A 77 0.46 6.73 -1.52
CA THR A 77 1.42 7.85 -1.51
C THR A 77 1.08 8.94 -0.51
N GLY A 78 -0.19 9.13 -0.20
CA GLY A 78 -0.64 10.10 0.81
C GLY A 78 -0.03 9.88 2.21
N ARG A 79 0.55 8.69 2.47
CA ARG A 79 1.17 8.34 3.76
C ARG A 79 2.65 8.70 3.87
N PHE A 80 3.33 8.99 2.76
CA PHE A 80 4.78 9.25 2.79
C PHE A 80 5.17 10.45 3.64
N ASN A 81 4.37 11.50 3.64
CA ASN A 81 4.65 12.69 4.47
C ASN A 81 4.57 12.37 5.97
N GLU A 82 3.57 11.60 6.39
CA GLU A 82 3.44 11.14 7.78
C GLU A 82 4.64 10.28 8.19
N TRP A 83 5.05 9.34 7.34
CA TRP A 83 6.19 8.47 7.62
C TRP A 83 7.51 9.24 7.68
N ASN A 84 7.72 10.23 6.83
CA ASN A 84 8.89 11.10 6.92
C ASN A 84 8.91 11.88 8.23
N THR A 85 7.77 12.46 8.65
CA THR A 85 7.65 13.16 9.92
C THR A 85 7.94 12.24 11.11
N THR A 86 7.42 11.02 11.07
CA THR A 86 7.66 10.00 12.12
C THR A 86 9.14 9.64 12.19
N LEU A 87 9.79 9.43 11.05
CA LEU A 87 11.23 9.14 10.98
C LEU A 87 12.06 10.26 11.62
N ASP A 88 11.75 11.52 11.33
CA ASP A 88 12.46 12.68 11.87
C ASP A 88 12.29 12.82 13.39
N ALA A 89 11.13 12.45 13.92
CA ALA A 89 10.80 12.55 15.34
C ALA A 89 11.23 11.33 16.16
N PHE A 90 11.65 10.22 15.53
CA PHE A 90 11.88 8.96 16.21
C PHE A 90 13.12 8.97 17.12
N GLN A 91 12.93 8.70 18.42
CA GLN A 91 13.99 8.80 19.44
C GLN A 91 14.70 7.46 19.77
N GLY A 92 14.15 6.32 19.35
CA GLY A 92 14.69 4.99 19.62
C GLY A 92 15.95 4.65 18.81
N THR A 93 16.40 3.42 18.95
CA THR A 93 17.46 2.83 18.12
C THR A 93 16.99 2.67 16.67
N THR A 94 17.92 2.52 15.74
CA THR A 94 17.55 2.28 14.35
C THR A 94 16.93 0.89 14.14
N SER A 95 17.33 -0.09 14.97
CA SER A 95 16.68 -1.41 14.96
C SER A 95 15.20 -1.33 15.35
N GLU A 96 14.86 -0.58 16.39
CA GLU A 96 13.46 -0.32 16.78
C GLU A 96 12.70 0.42 15.68
N LEU A 97 13.36 1.38 15.02
CA LEU A 97 12.75 2.11 13.90
C LEU A 97 12.45 1.18 12.71
N VAL A 98 13.34 0.25 12.37
CA VAL A 98 13.10 -0.74 11.29
C VAL A 98 11.89 -1.60 11.62
N HIS A 99 11.81 -2.15 12.82
CA HIS A 99 10.64 -2.93 13.27
C HIS A 99 9.36 -2.11 13.16
N TYR A 100 9.39 -0.89 13.69
CA TYR A 100 8.27 0.03 13.62
C TYR A 100 7.82 0.32 12.18
N CYS A 101 8.76 0.64 11.28
CA CYS A 101 8.45 0.91 9.87
C CYS A 101 7.83 -0.30 9.16
N MET A 102 8.38 -1.51 9.37
CA MET A 102 7.86 -2.72 8.75
C MET A 102 6.47 -3.07 9.28
N GLN A 103 6.23 -2.91 10.59
CA GLN A 103 4.91 -3.12 11.20
C GLN A 103 3.90 -2.11 10.69
N GLN A 104 4.23 -0.81 10.70
CA GLN A 104 3.33 0.25 10.21
C GLN A 104 3.01 0.10 8.72
N TRP A 105 3.99 -0.30 7.91
CA TRP A 105 3.73 -0.61 6.51
C TRP A 105 2.75 -1.78 6.37
N TRP A 106 2.94 -2.84 7.16
CA TRP A 106 2.00 -3.97 7.12
C TRP A 106 0.60 -3.55 7.52
N GLU A 107 0.43 -2.91 8.66
CA GLU A 107 -0.88 -2.50 9.18
C GLU A 107 -1.62 -1.57 8.21
N ARG A 108 -0.91 -0.63 7.60
CA ARG A 108 -1.51 0.44 6.80
C ARG A 108 -1.60 0.16 5.31
N ILE A 109 -0.80 -0.75 4.79
CA ILE A 109 -0.80 -1.12 3.36
C ILE A 109 -0.90 -2.64 3.21
N GLY A 110 0.05 -3.41 3.72
CA GLY A 110 0.17 -4.83 3.49
C GLY A 110 -1.08 -5.63 3.86
N ALA A 111 -1.65 -5.37 5.04
CA ALA A 111 -2.87 -6.01 5.53
C ALA A 111 -4.13 -5.54 4.78
N THR A 112 -4.12 -4.34 4.21
CA THR A 112 -5.27 -3.75 3.53
C THR A 112 -5.44 -4.26 2.09
N GLN A 113 -6.53 -3.87 1.46
CA GLN A 113 -6.78 -4.15 0.04
C GLN A 113 -5.79 -3.41 -0.88
N ALA A 114 -5.24 -2.26 -0.44
CA ALA A 114 -4.29 -1.47 -1.21
C ALA A 114 -3.03 -2.25 -1.64
N SER A 115 -2.61 -3.26 -0.86
CA SER A 115 -1.47 -4.13 -1.23
C SER A 115 -1.69 -4.88 -2.56
N GLY A 116 -2.93 -5.11 -2.95
CA GLY A 116 -3.26 -5.71 -4.24
C GLY A 116 -2.87 -4.84 -5.45
N ILE A 117 -2.73 -3.52 -5.26
CA ILE A 117 -2.20 -2.61 -6.28
C ILE A 117 -0.75 -2.98 -6.62
N THR A 118 0.08 -3.27 -5.63
CA THR A 118 1.47 -3.70 -5.85
C THR A 118 1.51 -4.97 -6.69
N LYS A 119 0.70 -5.98 -6.34
CA LYS A 119 0.58 -7.22 -7.13
C LYS A 119 0.13 -6.93 -8.57
N LEU A 120 -0.87 -6.06 -8.75
CA LEU A 120 -1.37 -5.67 -10.07
C LEU A 120 -0.27 -5.06 -10.93
N VAL A 121 0.47 -4.06 -10.40
CA VAL A 121 1.55 -3.40 -11.16
C VAL A 121 2.67 -4.38 -11.49
N MET A 122 3.03 -5.27 -10.59
CA MET A 122 4.06 -6.29 -10.85
C MET A 122 3.63 -7.29 -11.93
N SER A 123 2.34 -7.63 -12.02
CA SER A 123 1.84 -8.59 -13.01
C SER A 123 1.51 -7.97 -14.37
N GLU A 124 1.06 -6.72 -14.39
CA GLU A 124 0.53 -6.08 -15.61
C GLU A 124 1.35 -4.86 -16.09
N GLY A 125 2.35 -4.42 -15.33
CA GLY A 125 3.12 -3.22 -15.66
C GLY A 125 3.85 -3.27 -17.00
N ALA A 126 4.25 -4.47 -17.47
CA ALA A 126 4.82 -4.64 -18.79
C ALA A 126 3.80 -4.40 -19.93
N LEU A 127 2.51 -4.68 -19.67
CA LEU A 127 1.41 -4.45 -20.62
C LEU A 127 0.93 -3.00 -20.59
N PHE A 128 1.09 -2.32 -19.46
CA PHE A 128 0.65 -0.95 -19.23
C PHE A 128 1.80 -0.07 -18.71
N PRO A 129 2.78 0.30 -19.57
CA PRO A 129 3.98 1.03 -19.15
C PRO A 129 3.67 2.36 -18.43
N GLU A 130 2.55 3.00 -18.75
CA GLU A 130 2.14 4.26 -18.13
C GLU A 130 1.86 4.07 -16.62
N ILE A 131 1.13 3.02 -16.24
CA ILE A 131 0.86 2.76 -14.81
C ILE A 131 2.11 2.31 -14.08
N ALA A 132 3.00 1.55 -14.74
CA ALA A 132 4.27 1.14 -14.18
C ALA A 132 5.21 2.33 -13.94
N ALA A 133 5.34 3.23 -14.93
CA ALA A 133 6.13 4.44 -14.80
C ALA A 133 5.62 5.35 -13.68
N PHE A 134 4.32 5.56 -13.62
CA PHE A 134 3.67 6.31 -12.54
C PHE A 134 3.94 5.69 -11.17
N TYR A 135 3.74 4.38 -11.03
CA TYR A 135 3.95 3.67 -9.76
C TYR A 135 5.42 3.71 -9.33
N ARG A 136 6.37 3.59 -10.27
CA ARG A 136 7.79 3.76 -10.00
C ARG A 136 8.08 5.14 -9.43
N GLN A 137 7.58 6.17 -10.07
CA GLN A 137 7.85 7.57 -9.68
C GLN A 137 7.20 7.97 -8.36
N GLU A 138 5.95 7.57 -8.13
CA GLU A 138 5.18 8.05 -6.98
C GLU A 138 5.21 7.09 -5.78
N VAL A 139 5.60 5.83 -5.97
CA VAL A 139 5.62 4.83 -4.88
C VAL A 139 7.01 4.27 -4.64
N ILE A 140 7.66 3.72 -5.69
CA ILE A 140 8.92 3.00 -5.51
C ILE A 140 10.05 3.96 -5.14
N GLU A 141 10.24 5.03 -5.91
CA GLU A 141 11.33 5.99 -5.66
C GLU A 141 11.21 6.67 -4.29
N PRO A 142 10.04 7.21 -3.88
CA PRO A 142 9.88 7.78 -2.54
C PRO A 142 10.01 6.74 -1.42
N GLY A 143 9.49 5.52 -1.62
CA GLY A 143 9.63 4.43 -0.66
C GLY A 143 11.09 4.02 -0.47
N ASN A 144 11.85 3.87 -1.57
CA ASN A 144 13.27 3.58 -1.52
C ASN A 144 14.06 4.69 -0.82
N ALA A 145 13.72 5.96 -1.06
CA ALA A 145 14.34 7.09 -0.40
C ALA A 145 14.12 7.07 1.12
N LEU A 146 12.90 6.73 1.56
CA LEU A 146 12.58 6.60 2.97
C LEU A 146 13.39 5.48 3.64
N ILE A 147 13.43 4.28 3.03
CA ILE A 147 14.19 3.14 3.55
C ILE A 147 15.69 3.46 3.57
N ARG A 148 16.20 4.13 2.55
CA ARG A 148 17.60 4.59 2.51
C ARG A 148 17.93 5.49 3.72
N ARG A 149 17.04 6.42 4.05
CA ARG A 149 17.22 7.30 5.22
C ARG A 149 17.26 6.49 6.53
N VAL A 150 16.39 5.49 6.68
CA VAL A 150 16.39 4.59 7.85
C VAL A 150 17.73 3.86 7.96
N LEU A 151 18.18 3.24 6.88
CA LEU A 151 19.44 2.47 6.89
C LEU A 151 20.67 3.38 7.09
N SER A 152 20.72 4.56 6.43
CA SER A 152 21.80 5.54 6.62
C SER A 152 21.89 5.97 8.07
N ARG A 153 20.75 6.27 8.72
CA ARG A 153 20.72 6.61 10.14
C ARG A 153 21.44 5.57 11.01
N GLY A 154 21.20 4.27 10.72
CA GLY A 154 21.84 3.19 11.49
C GLY A 154 23.37 3.15 11.27
N VAL A 155 23.83 3.35 10.04
CA VAL A 155 25.25 3.42 9.72
C VAL A 155 25.90 4.66 10.35
N ASP A 156 25.28 5.82 10.22
CA ASP A 156 25.79 7.11 10.74
C ASP A 156 25.89 7.12 12.27
N ARG A 157 24.99 6.40 12.95
CA ARG A 157 25.00 6.25 14.42
C ARG A 157 25.90 5.11 14.90
N GLY A 158 26.53 4.36 13.99
CA GLY A 158 27.35 3.21 14.33
C GLY A 158 26.55 2.00 14.87
N GLU A 159 25.24 2.02 14.72
CA GLU A 159 24.36 0.89 15.10
C GLU A 159 24.41 -0.24 14.05
N PHE A 160 24.64 0.11 12.79
CA PHE A 160 24.79 -0.78 11.67
C PHE A 160 26.20 -0.73 11.09
N ARG A 161 26.72 -1.89 10.65
CA ARG A 161 27.97 -1.92 9.89
C ARG A 161 27.81 -1.19 8.54
N PRO A 162 28.86 -0.66 7.95
CA PRO A 162 28.83 -0.14 6.59
C PRO A 162 28.29 -1.19 5.60
N VAL A 163 27.31 -0.81 4.80
CA VAL A 163 26.70 -1.65 3.75
C VAL A 163 26.47 -0.84 2.49
N ASN A 164 26.40 -1.54 1.34
CA ASN A 164 25.96 -0.88 0.12
C ASN A 164 24.44 -0.64 0.20
N LEU A 165 24.06 0.63 0.44
CA LEU A 165 22.66 1.02 0.63
C LEU A 165 21.79 0.77 -0.62
N ASP A 166 22.38 0.81 -1.83
CA ASP A 166 21.61 0.57 -3.07
C ASP A 166 21.06 -0.86 -3.14
N TYR A 167 21.74 -1.81 -2.51
CA TYR A 167 21.30 -3.20 -2.43
C TYR A 167 20.62 -3.53 -1.10
N ALA A 168 21.05 -2.95 0.01
CA ALA A 168 20.49 -3.20 1.33
C ALA A 168 19.00 -2.82 1.41
N ILE A 169 18.55 -1.79 0.67
CA ILE A 169 17.14 -1.43 0.54
C ILE A 169 16.30 -2.65 0.11
N TYR A 170 16.76 -3.39 -0.86
CA TYR A 170 16.01 -4.56 -1.39
C TYR A 170 15.96 -5.72 -0.41
N SER A 171 16.92 -5.84 0.51
CA SER A 171 16.83 -6.84 1.58
C SER A 171 15.65 -6.60 2.53
N LEU A 172 15.26 -5.33 2.72
CA LEU A 172 14.06 -4.94 3.45
C LEU A 172 12.78 -5.11 2.62
N ILE A 173 12.82 -4.72 1.35
CA ILE A 173 11.64 -4.71 0.47
C ILE A 173 11.23 -6.12 0.05
N SER A 174 12.18 -7.01 -0.23
CA SER A 174 11.90 -8.34 -0.79
C SER A 174 10.92 -9.17 0.05
N PRO A 175 11.06 -9.30 1.38
CA PRO A 175 10.09 -10.03 2.17
C PRO A 175 8.72 -9.34 2.20
N MET A 176 8.67 -8.01 2.14
CA MET A 176 7.44 -7.25 2.08
C MET A 176 6.68 -7.52 0.76
N ILE A 177 7.39 -7.57 -0.36
CA ILE A 177 6.80 -7.93 -1.65
C ILE A 177 6.38 -9.40 -1.66
N PHE A 178 7.23 -10.30 -1.13
CA PHE A 178 6.89 -11.73 -1.04
C PHE A 178 5.56 -11.95 -0.33
N ILE A 179 5.35 -11.34 0.85
CA ILE A 179 4.12 -11.55 1.62
C ILE A 179 2.88 -10.97 0.92
N ILE A 180 3.03 -9.88 0.15
CA ILE A 180 1.96 -9.36 -0.72
C ILE A 180 1.62 -10.36 -1.82
N MET A 181 2.65 -10.87 -2.52
CA MET A 181 2.44 -11.84 -3.60
C MET A 181 1.81 -13.13 -3.08
N TRP A 182 2.27 -13.60 -1.92
CA TRP A 182 1.65 -14.72 -1.23
C TRP A 182 0.17 -14.47 -0.95
N LYS A 183 -0.16 -13.37 -0.28
CA LYS A 183 -1.53 -12.99 0.10
C LYS A 183 -2.49 -12.93 -1.09
N HIS A 184 -2.05 -12.34 -2.21
CA HIS A 184 -2.93 -12.07 -3.36
C HIS A 184 -2.87 -13.14 -4.46
N SER A 185 -1.91 -14.06 -4.43
CA SER A 185 -1.74 -15.05 -5.50
C SER A 185 -1.81 -16.49 -5.00
N MET A 186 -1.09 -16.82 -3.91
CA MET A 186 -0.95 -18.19 -3.43
C MET A 186 -1.98 -18.55 -2.34
N ALA A 187 -2.13 -17.70 -1.34
CA ALA A 187 -3.03 -17.97 -0.21
C ALA A 187 -4.49 -18.28 -0.63
N PRO A 188 -5.08 -17.62 -1.66
CA PRO A 188 -6.41 -17.97 -2.12
C PRO A 188 -6.52 -19.35 -2.77
N CYS A 189 -5.40 -19.88 -3.29
CA CYS A 189 -5.34 -21.20 -3.93
C CYS A 189 -5.03 -22.33 -2.94
N CYS A 190 -4.68 -21.99 -1.70
CA CYS A 190 -4.30 -22.92 -0.66
C CYS A 190 -5.28 -22.77 0.52
N PRO A 191 -6.49 -23.38 0.45
CA PRO A 191 -7.49 -23.27 1.52
C PRO A 191 -6.93 -23.83 2.83
N MET A 192 -7.21 -23.14 3.93
CA MET A 192 -6.78 -23.55 5.27
C MET A 192 -7.41 -24.90 5.62
N GLY A 193 -6.60 -25.88 6.01
CA GLY A 193 -7.11 -27.14 6.54
C GLY A 193 -6.35 -28.40 6.21
N ASP A 194 -5.47 -28.41 5.21
CA ASP A 194 -4.69 -29.62 4.89
C ASP A 194 -3.40 -29.67 5.70
N GLU A 195 -3.15 -30.81 6.37
CA GLU A 195 -1.88 -31.07 7.06
C GLU A 195 -0.73 -31.02 6.04
N GLY A 196 0.19 -30.08 6.21
CA GLY A 196 1.35 -29.87 5.34
C GLY A 196 1.32 -28.59 4.50
N GLN A 197 0.29 -27.77 4.59
CA GLN A 197 0.25 -26.48 3.90
C GLN A 197 1.04 -25.40 4.64
N LEU A 198 1.81 -24.64 3.88
CA LEU A 198 2.57 -23.50 4.38
C LEU A 198 1.60 -22.35 4.72
N ASN A 199 1.11 -22.31 5.96
CA ASN A 199 0.34 -21.19 6.46
C ASN A 199 1.31 -20.12 6.97
N ILE A 200 1.51 -19.06 6.18
CA ILE A 200 2.36 -17.94 6.58
C ILE A 200 1.51 -16.92 7.32
N ASP A 201 1.68 -16.81 8.65
CA ASP A 201 1.18 -15.64 9.37
C ASP A 201 2.02 -14.42 9.01
N PRO A 202 1.42 -13.39 8.39
CA PRO A 202 2.19 -12.28 7.86
C PRO A 202 2.92 -11.45 8.91
N GLN A 203 2.36 -11.29 10.10
CA GLN A 203 2.99 -10.51 11.17
C GLN A 203 4.21 -11.23 11.71
N THR A 204 4.09 -12.52 12.01
CA THR A 204 5.22 -13.37 12.43
C THR A 204 6.30 -13.44 11.35
N PHE A 205 5.90 -13.57 10.08
CA PHE A 205 6.84 -13.57 8.96
C PHE A 205 7.64 -12.27 8.91
N ILE A 206 6.98 -11.10 8.94
CA ILE A 206 7.62 -9.79 8.87
C ILE A 206 8.56 -9.58 10.07
N ALA A 207 8.13 -9.92 11.28
CA ALA A 207 8.95 -9.80 12.48
C ALA A 207 10.21 -10.67 12.38
N ASN A 208 10.07 -11.92 11.93
CA ASN A 208 11.21 -12.83 11.74
C ASN A 208 12.19 -12.32 10.67
N GLN A 209 11.67 -11.78 9.55
CA GLN A 209 12.54 -11.21 8.50
C GLN A 209 13.28 -9.96 8.99
N ALA A 210 12.63 -9.11 9.79
CA ALA A 210 13.28 -7.97 10.42
C ALA A 210 14.43 -8.42 11.34
N ASP A 211 14.20 -9.42 12.18
CA ASP A 211 15.21 -10.01 13.07
C ASP A 211 16.42 -10.54 12.30
N ILE A 212 16.20 -11.36 11.28
CA ILE A 212 17.27 -11.92 10.44
C ILE A 212 18.09 -10.81 9.81
N LEU A 213 17.43 -9.78 9.25
CA LEU A 213 18.09 -8.65 8.61
C LEU A 213 18.92 -7.85 9.62
N LEU A 214 18.34 -7.50 10.76
CA LEU A 214 18.98 -6.70 11.80
C LEU A 214 20.19 -7.42 12.40
N ASN A 215 20.11 -8.73 12.63
CA ASN A 215 21.25 -9.52 13.07
C ASN A 215 22.39 -9.54 12.04
N GLY A 216 22.07 -9.48 10.74
CA GLY A 216 23.05 -9.35 9.67
C GLY A 216 23.63 -7.94 9.51
N LEU A 217 22.94 -6.91 9.97
CA LEU A 217 23.36 -5.50 9.88
C LEU A 217 24.10 -5.03 11.14
N SER A 218 23.80 -5.60 12.31
CA SER A 218 24.36 -5.18 13.57
C SER A 218 25.89 -5.27 13.60
N VAL A 219 26.52 -4.32 14.28
CA VAL A 219 27.96 -4.38 14.55
C VAL A 219 28.22 -5.49 15.56
N CYS A 220 28.90 -6.57 15.14
CA CYS A 220 29.35 -7.59 16.08
C CYS A 220 30.49 -7.03 16.94
N PRO A 221 30.38 -6.98 18.29
CA PRO A 221 31.52 -6.65 19.15
C PRO A 221 32.59 -7.74 18.94
N GLY A 222 33.69 -7.42 18.25
CA GLY A 222 34.83 -8.33 18.10
C GLY A 222 35.18 -8.83 16.70
N ARG A 223 34.44 -8.49 15.61
CA ARG A 223 34.94 -8.66 14.25
C ARG A 223 35.60 -7.36 13.78
N ASN A 224 36.87 -7.19 14.12
CA ASN A 224 37.72 -6.25 13.39
C ASN A 224 37.79 -6.72 11.95
N ASN A 225 37.43 -5.84 11.01
CA ASN A 225 37.61 -6.05 9.58
C ASN A 225 39.11 -6.28 9.33
N ALA A 226 39.43 -7.50 8.96
CA ALA A 226 40.72 -7.85 8.35
C ALA A 226 40.63 -7.61 6.84
#